data_a7e3530155f37c1fb1e18276b7a0844e
#
_entry.id   a7e3530155f37c1fb1e18276b7a0844e
#
_cell.length_a   1.000
_cell.length_b   1.000
_cell.length_c   1.000
_cell.angle_alpha   90.00
_cell.angle_beta   90.00
_cell.angle_gamma   90.00
#
_symmetry.space_group_name_H-M   'P 1'
#
loop_
_entity.id
_entity.type
_entity.pdbx_description
1 polymer ?
#
loop_
_entity_poly.entity_id
_entity_poly.type
_entity_poly.pdbx_seq_one_letter_code
_entity_poly.pdbx_strand_id
1 'polypeptide(L)'
;MIYLFTGNMGTGKTSRVVSMILNNEDGLFKMKLEDGTEVDRPLYFCHIDGLDKRQFKAHELTEEQIMSAPLRDVIPEGAVLIVDEAHYTYPVRAAGRPVPPYIQELTELRHHGHTVILMTQHPSQLDIFVRNLVSKHVHLERKAIGMKQYYWYKCVTSLDNPAGVSGVEVASWKPPKEAFKYYKSASQHQKFKKKVPWAVWALIAIVGFVGWKSYGIFKVYSKATDSRIEQEAQKESVVQTMTEQPASSEEMPLKNSDNLKPEDFVPTLPEKPESKPIYNTVRQVKTFEQIAGCIDGGKSDCTCYSNQGTPLKEITKIMCKEYVKNGLPFNPYKDEQQRTEQVEQSAKADKPQVLVIGGKP
;
A
#
# COMPACT_ATOMS: atom_id res chain seq x y z
N MET A 1 -14.67 -20.00 9.60
CA MET A 1 -13.96 -18.74 9.18
C MET A 1 -13.85 -18.68 7.67
N ILE A 2 -13.86 -17.47 7.06
CA ILE A 2 -13.72 -17.32 5.60
C ILE A 2 -12.44 -16.56 5.26
N TYR A 3 -11.58 -17.17 4.45
CA TYR A 3 -10.41 -16.57 3.84
C TYR A 3 -10.69 -16.27 2.37
N LEU A 4 -10.34 -15.08 1.91
CA LEU A 4 -10.52 -14.66 0.52
C LEU A 4 -9.16 -14.37 -0.12
N PHE A 5 -8.86 -15.04 -1.22
CA PHE A 5 -7.67 -14.76 -2.03
C PHE A 5 -8.10 -14.13 -3.35
N THR A 6 -7.55 -12.96 -3.65
CA THR A 6 -7.84 -12.24 -4.89
C THR A 6 -6.58 -11.90 -5.67
N GLY A 7 -6.75 -11.55 -6.92
CA GLY A 7 -5.68 -11.15 -7.83
C GLY A 7 -5.94 -11.62 -9.25
N ASN A 8 -5.34 -10.95 -10.20
CA ASN A 8 -5.50 -11.24 -11.63
C ASN A 8 -5.04 -12.67 -11.99
N MET A 9 -5.39 -13.12 -13.18
CA MET A 9 -4.90 -14.40 -13.70
C MET A 9 -3.36 -14.45 -13.66
N GLY A 10 -2.81 -15.61 -13.25
CA GLY A 10 -1.36 -15.81 -13.21
C GLY A 10 -0.64 -15.10 -12.06
N THR A 11 -1.33 -14.54 -11.07
CA THR A 11 -0.73 -14.02 -9.83
C THR A 11 -0.39 -15.12 -8.83
N GLY A 12 -0.77 -16.38 -9.11
CA GLY A 12 -0.43 -17.53 -8.29
C GLY A 12 -1.34 -17.75 -7.08
N LYS A 13 -2.62 -17.39 -7.15
CA LYS A 13 -3.61 -17.65 -6.08
C LYS A 13 -3.61 -19.12 -5.67
N THR A 14 -3.76 -20.03 -6.64
CA THR A 14 -3.77 -21.48 -6.41
C THR A 14 -2.47 -21.96 -5.77
N SER A 15 -1.29 -21.52 -6.27
CA SER A 15 0.00 -21.87 -5.65
C SER A 15 0.14 -21.33 -4.22
N ARG A 16 -0.47 -20.18 -3.93
CA ARG A 16 -0.49 -19.59 -2.59
C ARG A 16 -1.28 -20.45 -1.61
N VAL A 17 -2.47 -20.89 -2.03
CA VAL A 17 -3.32 -21.75 -1.20
C VAL A 17 -2.72 -23.15 -1.05
N VAL A 18 -2.17 -23.76 -2.10
CA VAL A 18 -1.46 -25.05 -2.00
C VAL A 18 -0.26 -24.94 -1.05
N SER A 19 0.47 -23.83 -1.07
CA SER A 19 1.55 -23.57 -0.09
C SER A 19 1.04 -23.46 1.35
N MET A 20 -0.16 -22.91 1.57
CA MET A 20 -0.78 -22.88 2.90
C MET A 20 -1.07 -24.29 3.42
N ILE A 21 -1.56 -25.18 2.56
CA ILE A 21 -1.79 -26.57 2.95
C ILE A 21 -0.47 -27.24 3.35
N LEU A 22 0.57 -27.10 2.53
CA LEU A 22 1.88 -27.71 2.75
C LEU A 22 2.53 -27.27 4.06
N ASN A 23 2.36 -25.99 4.41
CA ASN A 23 3.00 -25.39 5.59
C ASN A 23 2.06 -25.33 6.81
N ASN A 24 0.85 -25.86 6.72
CA ASN A 24 -0.20 -25.70 7.74
C ASN A 24 -0.29 -24.25 8.26
N GLU A 25 -0.33 -23.30 7.33
CA GLU A 25 -0.33 -21.88 7.67
C GLU A 25 -1.57 -21.51 8.50
N ASP A 26 -1.38 -20.65 9.49
CA ASP A 26 -2.39 -20.25 10.47
C ASP A 26 -2.98 -21.46 11.25
N GLY A 27 -2.37 -22.66 11.20
CA GLY A 27 -2.88 -23.88 11.84
C GLY A 27 -4.21 -24.38 11.25
N LEU A 28 -4.54 -24.01 10.00
CA LEU A 28 -5.86 -24.23 9.44
C LEU A 28 -6.14 -25.68 9.03
N PHE A 29 -5.11 -26.46 8.74
CA PHE A 29 -5.25 -27.79 8.16
C PHE A 29 -5.05 -28.92 9.15
N LYS A 30 -4.80 -28.59 10.40
CA LYS A 30 -4.71 -29.55 11.52
C LYS A 30 -5.63 -29.14 12.66
N MET A 31 -6.12 -30.10 13.40
CA MET A 31 -6.87 -29.89 14.63
C MET A 31 -6.26 -30.72 15.75
N LYS A 32 -6.42 -30.24 16.97
CA LYS A 32 -6.05 -30.97 18.19
C LYS A 32 -7.29 -31.67 18.71
N LEU A 33 -7.14 -32.97 18.95
CA LEU A 33 -8.15 -33.76 19.65
C LEU A 33 -8.07 -33.49 21.16
N GLU A 34 -9.08 -33.96 21.90
CA GLU A 34 -9.14 -33.81 23.37
C GLU A 34 -7.95 -34.43 24.10
N ASP A 35 -7.33 -35.47 23.53
CA ASP A 35 -6.13 -36.13 24.03
C ASP A 35 -4.82 -35.38 23.71
N GLY A 36 -4.90 -34.23 23.03
CA GLY A 36 -3.76 -33.40 22.60
C GLY A 36 -3.11 -33.85 21.27
N THR A 37 -3.60 -34.93 20.65
CA THR A 37 -3.07 -35.43 19.36
C THR A 37 -3.45 -34.49 18.24
N GLU A 38 -2.49 -34.15 17.36
CA GLU A 38 -2.77 -33.38 16.15
C GLU A 38 -3.15 -34.32 15.00
N VAL A 39 -4.31 -34.07 14.39
CA VAL A 39 -4.80 -34.78 13.22
C VAL A 39 -5.06 -33.84 12.06
N ASP A 40 -4.92 -34.36 10.83
CA ASP A 40 -5.28 -33.59 9.63
C ASP A 40 -6.78 -33.36 9.61
N ARG A 41 -7.20 -32.14 9.29
CA ARG A 41 -8.62 -31.80 9.08
C ARG A 41 -9.09 -32.35 7.75
N PRO A 42 -10.35 -32.84 7.64
CA PRO A 42 -10.90 -33.23 6.37
C PRO A 42 -10.82 -32.06 5.36
N LEU A 43 -10.23 -32.34 4.19
CA LEU A 43 -9.99 -31.32 3.15
C LEU A 43 -10.85 -31.56 1.94
N TYR A 44 -11.61 -30.55 1.57
CA TYR A 44 -12.47 -30.53 0.39
C TYR A 44 -12.06 -29.40 -0.55
N PHE A 45 -12.21 -29.60 -1.86
CA PHE A 45 -11.90 -28.58 -2.84
C PHE A 45 -12.83 -28.60 -4.05
N CYS A 46 -12.96 -27.46 -4.71
CA CYS A 46 -13.70 -27.26 -5.94
C CYS A 46 -12.84 -26.43 -6.92
N HIS A 47 -12.82 -26.79 -8.21
CA HIS A 47 -12.15 -26.10 -9.31
C HIS A 47 -10.62 -25.98 -9.22
N ILE A 48 -9.94 -26.88 -8.52
CA ILE A 48 -8.46 -26.91 -8.55
C ILE A 48 -8.01 -28.07 -9.45
N ASP A 49 -7.67 -27.75 -10.69
CA ASP A 49 -7.25 -28.75 -11.68
C ASP A 49 -6.02 -29.53 -11.23
N GLY A 50 -6.15 -30.86 -11.22
CA GLY A 50 -5.05 -31.78 -10.98
C GLY A 50 -4.41 -31.66 -9.60
N LEU A 51 -5.16 -31.20 -8.58
CA LEU A 51 -4.71 -31.26 -7.20
C LEU A 51 -4.42 -32.70 -6.79
N ASP A 52 -3.28 -32.94 -6.16
CA ASP A 52 -2.89 -34.27 -5.69
C ASP A 52 -3.77 -34.69 -4.49
N LYS A 53 -4.87 -35.38 -4.82
CA LYS A 53 -5.85 -35.87 -3.83
C LYS A 53 -5.26 -36.85 -2.83
N ARG A 54 -4.22 -37.63 -3.26
CA ARG A 54 -3.59 -38.63 -2.40
C ARG A 54 -2.69 -37.96 -1.36
N GLN A 55 -1.85 -37.02 -1.83
CA GLN A 55 -0.94 -36.30 -0.97
C GLN A 55 -1.68 -35.51 0.12
N PHE A 56 -2.75 -34.86 -0.24
CA PHE A 56 -3.51 -34.00 0.69
C PHE A 56 -4.71 -34.68 1.33
N LYS A 57 -4.97 -35.96 1.02
CA LYS A 57 -6.18 -36.69 1.44
C LYS A 57 -7.45 -35.86 1.16
N ALA A 58 -7.48 -35.17 0.01
CA ALA A 58 -8.49 -34.19 -0.34
C ALA A 58 -9.60 -34.80 -1.19
N HIS A 59 -10.83 -34.34 -0.96
CA HIS A 59 -12.03 -34.76 -1.69
C HIS A 59 -12.49 -33.64 -2.61
N GLU A 60 -12.76 -33.95 -3.85
CA GLU A 60 -13.30 -33.01 -4.81
C GLU A 60 -14.81 -32.91 -4.70
N LEU A 61 -15.34 -31.70 -4.70
CA LEU A 61 -16.76 -31.38 -4.79
C LEU A 61 -17.05 -30.61 -6.07
N THR A 62 -18.24 -30.78 -6.61
CA THR A 62 -18.75 -29.93 -7.68
C THR A 62 -19.45 -28.70 -7.11
N GLU A 63 -19.65 -27.67 -7.94
CA GLU A 63 -20.45 -26.49 -7.55
C GLU A 63 -21.85 -26.85 -7.11
N GLU A 64 -22.50 -27.75 -7.88
CA GLU A 64 -23.86 -28.20 -7.59
C GLU A 64 -23.93 -28.88 -6.22
N GLN A 65 -22.94 -29.68 -5.84
CA GLN A 65 -22.89 -30.31 -4.52
C GLN A 65 -22.78 -29.25 -3.41
N ILE A 66 -21.96 -28.23 -3.59
CA ILE A 66 -21.82 -27.15 -2.61
C ILE A 66 -23.11 -26.31 -2.51
N MET A 67 -23.78 -26.06 -3.64
CA MET A 67 -25.00 -25.26 -3.69
C MET A 67 -26.28 -26.03 -3.30
N SER A 68 -26.22 -27.36 -3.23
CA SER A 68 -27.40 -28.22 -3.02
C SER A 68 -27.98 -28.14 -1.62
N ALA A 69 -27.14 -27.87 -0.60
CA ALA A 69 -27.55 -27.88 0.80
C ALA A 69 -26.62 -26.97 1.64
N PRO A 70 -26.99 -26.68 2.90
CA PRO A 70 -26.08 -26.09 3.89
C PRO A 70 -24.77 -26.86 3.99
N LEU A 71 -23.64 -26.16 4.15
CA LEU A 71 -22.30 -26.77 4.10
C LEU A 71 -22.12 -27.89 5.14
N ARG A 72 -22.73 -27.76 6.32
CA ARG A 72 -22.73 -28.80 7.37
C ARG A 72 -23.32 -30.15 6.92
N ASP A 73 -24.23 -30.12 5.95
CA ASP A 73 -24.87 -31.34 5.42
C ASP A 73 -24.07 -31.94 4.25
N VAL A 74 -23.11 -31.18 3.71
CA VAL A 74 -22.26 -31.59 2.54
C VAL A 74 -20.92 -32.12 2.99
N ILE A 75 -20.30 -31.52 4.03
CA ILE A 75 -18.98 -31.90 4.53
C ILE A 75 -19.00 -32.11 6.05
N PRO A 76 -18.12 -32.99 6.59
CA PRO A 76 -18.08 -33.26 8.02
C PRO A 76 -17.62 -32.05 8.83
N GLU A 77 -17.98 -32.05 10.12
CA GLU A 77 -17.54 -31.03 11.05
C GLU A 77 -16.01 -30.87 11.07
N GLY A 78 -15.55 -29.64 11.29
CA GLY A 78 -14.14 -29.32 11.33
C GLY A 78 -13.45 -29.32 9.96
N ALA A 79 -14.16 -29.57 8.86
CA ALA A 79 -13.56 -29.61 7.53
C ALA A 79 -13.08 -28.26 7.01
N VAL A 80 -12.13 -28.30 6.07
CA VAL A 80 -11.67 -27.14 5.29
C VAL A 80 -12.17 -27.30 3.86
N LEU A 81 -12.86 -26.29 3.33
CA LEU A 81 -13.31 -26.22 1.96
C LEU A 81 -12.52 -25.16 1.19
N ILE A 82 -11.93 -25.53 0.06
CA ILE A 82 -11.22 -24.62 -0.83
C ILE A 82 -11.98 -24.51 -2.14
N VAL A 83 -12.36 -23.31 -2.56
CA VAL A 83 -13.09 -23.06 -3.79
C VAL A 83 -12.27 -22.10 -4.66
N ASP A 84 -11.73 -22.61 -5.78
CA ASP A 84 -11.13 -21.76 -6.81
C ASP A 84 -12.25 -21.24 -7.74
N GLU A 85 -12.02 -20.07 -8.35
CA GLU A 85 -13.02 -19.33 -9.14
C GLU A 85 -14.39 -19.25 -8.43
N ALA A 86 -14.35 -18.90 -7.15
CA ALA A 86 -15.49 -18.92 -6.22
C ALA A 86 -16.72 -18.10 -6.68
N HIS A 87 -16.56 -17.29 -7.72
CA HIS A 87 -17.67 -16.53 -8.32
C HIS A 87 -18.69 -17.41 -9.05
N TYR A 88 -18.34 -18.65 -9.39
CA TYR A 88 -19.30 -19.62 -9.92
C TYR A 88 -20.19 -20.18 -8.81
N THR A 89 -19.61 -20.52 -7.67
CA THR A 89 -20.35 -21.07 -6.52
C THR A 89 -21.12 -19.99 -5.77
N TYR A 90 -20.55 -18.79 -5.63
CA TYR A 90 -21.11 -17.65 -4.86
C TYR A 90 -21.28 -16.41 -5.74
N PRO A 91 -22.08 -16.46 -6.82
CA PRO A 91 -22.25 -15.36 -7.75
C PRO A 91 -22.97 -14.15 -7.11
N VAL A 92 -22.74 -12.98 -7.69
CA VAL A 92 -23.43 -11.76 -7.28
C VAL A 92 -24.94 -11.91 -7.52
N ARG A 93 -25.73 -11.69 -6.47
CA ARG A 93 -27.20 -11.69 -6.55
C ARG A 93 -27.74 -10.28 -6.84
N ALA A 94 -28.86 -10.22 -7.54
CA ALA A 94 -29.60 -8.98 -7.69
C ALA A 94 -30.11 -8.49 -6.33
N ALA A 95 -30.15 -7.17 -6.14
CA ALA A 95 -30.68 -6.55 -4.92
C ALA A 95 -32.12 -7.00 -4.67
N GLY A 96 -32.42 -7.36 -3.40
CA GLY A 96 -33.75 -7.82 -2.99
C GLY A 96 -34.03 -9.31 -3.18
N ARG A 97 -33.16 -10.09 -3.80
CA ARG A 97 -33.31 -11.56 -3.80
C ARG A 97 -32.94 -12.15 -2.44
N PRO A 98 -33.72 -13.15 -1.93
CA PRO A 98 -33.42 -13.81 -0.67
C PRO A 98 -32.05 -14.49 -0.73
N VAL A 99 -31.39 -14.60 0.43
CA VAL A 99 -30.11 -15.33 0.53
C VAL A 99 -30.40 -16.82 0.44
N PRO A 100 -29.77 -17.57 -0.50
CA PRO A 100 -29.93 -19.00 -0.56
C PRO A 100 -29.44 -19.69 0.72
N PRO A 101 -30.03 -20.84 1.12
CA PRO A 101 -29.66 -21.54 2.36
C PRO A 101 -28.16 -21.86 2.46
N TYR A 102 -27.53 -22.31 1.39
CA TYR A 102 -26.11 -22.65 1.38
C TYR A 102 -25.17 -21.43 1.59
N ILE A 103 -25.64 -20.22 1.25
CA ILE A 103 -24.92 -18.97 1.53
C ILE A 103 -25.22 -18.49 2.94
N GLN A 104 -26.47 -18.60 3.38
CA GLN A 104 -26.91 -18.17 4.72
C GLN A 104 -26.17 -18.93 5.82
N GLU A 105 -25.95 -20.23 5.62
CA GLU A 105 -25.23 -21.12 6.53
C GLU A 105 -23.77 -20.69 6.79
N LEU A 106 -23.16 -19.94 5.88
CA LEU A 106 -21.80 -19.44 6.07
C LEU A 106 -21.63 -18.54 7.31
N THR A 107 -22.73 -18.06 7.91
CA THR A 107 -22.70 -17.37 9.20
C THR A 107 -22.36 -18.30 10.36
N GLU A 108 -22.66 -19.57 10.23
CA GLU A 108 -22.54 -20.59 11.29
C GLU A 108 -21.26 -21.44 11.19
N LEU A 109 -20.37 -21.16 10.22
CA LEU A 109 -19.12 -21.91 10.02
C LEU A 109 -18.30 -22.13 11.30
N ARG A 110 -18.35 -21.17 12.23
CA ARG A 110 -17.61 -21.26 13.49
C ARG A 110 -18.19 -22.32 14.43
N HIS A 111 -19.49 -22.49 14.44
CA HIS A 111 -20.17 -23.49 15.27
C HIS A 111 -19.84 -24.91 14.85
N HIS A 112 -19.66 -25.13 13.54
CA HIS A 112 -19.27 -26.42 12.97
C HIS A 112 -17.77 -26.58 12.77
N GLY A 113 -16.95 -25.62 13.24
CA GLY A 113 -15.50 -25.65 13.07
C GLY A 113 -15.02 -25.53 11.62
N HIS A 114 -15.90 -25.21 10.66
CA HIS A 114 -15.56 -25.13 9.25
C HIS A 114 -14.67 -23.93 8.92
N THR A 115 -13.76 -24.13 7.97
CA THR A 115 -12.98 -23.05 7.34
C THR A 115 -13.22 -23.09 5.83
N VAL A 116 -13.53 -21.94 5.25
CA VAL A 116 -13.74 -21.80 3.80
C VAL A 116 -12.68 -20.88 3.23
N ILE A 117 -11.97 -21.34 2.20
CA ILE A 117 -10.94 -20.58 1.49
C ILE A 117 -11.45 -20.34 0.07
N LEU A 118 -11.75 -19.09 -0.23
CA LEU A 118 -12.30 -18.65 -1.53
C LEU A 118 -11.20 -17.99 -2.36
N MET A 119 -11.12 -18.37 -3.64
CA MET A 119 -10.24 -17.72 -4.60
C MET A 119 -11.07 -17.12 -5.73
N THR A 120 -10.81 -15.88 -6.12
CA THR A 120 -11.43 -15.21 -7.26
C THR A 120 -10.50 -14.13 -7.81
N GLN A 121 -10.81 -13.53 -8.92
CA GLN A 121 -10.01 -12.45 -9.47
C GLN A 121 -10.22 -11.14 -8.72
N HIS A 122 -11.48 -10.81 -8.41
CA HIS A 122 -11.84 -9.58 -7.73
C HIS A 122 -13.01 -9.81 -6.77
N PRO A 123 -13.01 -9.17 -5.57
CA PRO A 123 -14.08 -9.39 -4.58
C PRO A 123 -15.48 -9.01 -5.09
N SER A 124 -15.58 -8.04 -6.01
CA SER A 124 -16.88 -7.62 -6.57
C SER A 124 -17.59 -8.72 -7.36
N GLN A 125 -16.88 -9.79 -7.72
CA GLN A 125 -17.47 -10.96 -8.41
C GLN A 125 -18.22 -11.89 -7.45
N LEU A 126 -18.05 -11.71 -6.14
CA LEU A 126 -18.71 -12.50 -5.11
C LEU A 126 -19.96 -11.80 -4.57
N ASP A 127 -20.90 -12.63 -4.10
CA ASP A 127 -22.07 -12.16 -3.37
C ASP A 127 -21.70 -11.24 -2.21
N ILE A 128 -22.48 -10.18 -2.02
CA ILE A 128 -22.24 -9.20 -0.96
C ILE A 128 -22.32 -9.81 0.44
N PHE A 129 -23.22 -10.79 0.63
CA PHE A 129 -23.37 -11.48 1.91
C PHE A 129 -22.09 -12.26 2.26
N VAL A 130 -21.53 -12.99 1.28
CA VAL A 130 -20.27 -13.72 1.45
C VAL A 130 -19.11 -12.77 1.73
N ARG A 131 -19.03 -11.66 0.99
CA ARG A 131 -17.98 -10.63 1.21
C ARG A 131 -17.98 -10.08 2.64
N ASN A 132 -19.15 -9.88 3.22
CA ASN A 132 -19.29 -9.35 4.58
C ASN A 132 -18.85 -10.35 5.67
N LEU A 133 -18.77 -11.64 5.35
CA LEU A 133 -18.33 -12.69 6.25
C LEU A 133 -16.82 -12.99 6.17
N VAL A 134 -16.09 -12.36 5.25
CA VAL A 134 -14.65 -12.57 5.07
C VAL A 134 -13.89 -12.10 6.31
N SER A 135 -13.15 -13.02 6.91
CA SER A 135 -12.33 -12.77 8.10
C SER A 135 -10.91 -12.33 7.75
N LYS A 136 -10.35 -12.82 6.64
CA LYS A 136 -9.01 -12.47 6.14
C LYS A 136 -9.03 -12.39 4.62
N HIS A 137 -8.63 -11.25 4.08
CA HIS A 137 -8.52 -11.03 2.65
C HIS A 137 -7.04 -10.90 2.27
N VAL A 138 -6.59 -11.69 1.31
CA VAL A 138 -5.24 -11.66 0.75
C VAL A 138 -5.31 -11.31 -0.72
N HIS A 139 -4.77 -10.18 -1.12
CA HIS A 139 -4.69 -9.77 -2.52
C HIS A 139 -3.28 -9.98 -3.06
N LEU A 140 -3.17 -10.68 -4.18
CA LEU A 140 -1.91 -10.97 -4.85
C LEU A 140 -1.76 -10.08 -6.08
N GLU A 141 -0.71 -9.29 -6.12
CA GLU A 141 -0.45 -8.37 -7.23
C GLU A 141 0.95 -8.57 -7.80
N ARG A 142 1.04 -8.57 -9.14
CA ARG A 142 2.31 -8.57 -9.84
C ARG A 142 2.74 -7.15 -10.12
N LYS A 143 3.89 -6.74 -9.58
CA LYS A 143 4.53 -5.46 -9.83
C LYS A 143 5.61 -5.59 -10.90
N ALA A 144 6.15 -4.44 -11.38
CA ALA A 144 7.28 -4.42 -12.32
C ALA A 144 8.48 -5.20 -11.77
N ILE A 145 8.72 -5.11 -10.45
CA ILE A 145 9.77 -5.85 -9.73
C ILE A 145 9.10 -6.76 -8.71
N GLY A 146 8.99 -8.07 -9.03
CA GLY A 146 8.48 -9.08 -8.12
C GLY A 146 6.96 -9.13 -8.00
N MET A 147 6.50 -9.77 -6.95
CA MET A 147 5.07 -9.88 -6.58
C MET A 147 4.90 -9.41 -5.14
N LYS A 148 3.75 -8.84 -4.85
CA LYS A 148 3.36 -8.42 -3.52
C LYS A 148 2.06 -9.10 -3.12
N GLN A 149 1.90 -9.31 -1.81
CA GLN A 149 0.66 -9.71 -1.19
C GLN A 149 0.27 -8.68 -0.16
N TYR A 150 -1.02 -8.39 -0.13
CA TYR A 150 -1.65 -7.41 0.75
C TYR A 150 -2.67 -8.13 1.61
N TYR A 151 -2.67 -7.86 2.90
CA TYR A 151 -3.52 -8.54 3.88
C TYR A 151 -4.44 -7.55 4.57
N TRP A 152 -5.70 -7.95 4.76
CA TRP A 152 -6.68 -7.24 5.59
C TRP A 152 -7.50 -8.25 6.38
N TYR A 153 -7.99 -7.86 7.53
CA TYR A 153 -8.90 -8.64 8.36
C TYR A 153 -10.37 -8.34 8.05
N LYS A 154 -10.65 -7.90 6.86
CA LYS A 154 -11.98 -7.66 6.28
C LYS A 154 -11.89 -7.73 4.76
N CYS A 155 -13.03 -7.92 4.08
CA CYS A 155 -13.07 -7.81 2.63
C CYS A 155 -12.82 -6.36 2.17
N VAL A 156 -11.89 -6.17 1.25
CA VAL A 156 -11.59 -4.88 0.60
C VAL A 156 -11.90 -5.00 -0.88
N THR A 157 -12.77 -4.12 -1.38
CA THR A 157 -13.20 -4.11 -2.79
C THR A 157 -12.48 -3.08 -3.65
N SER A 158 -11.89 -2.03 -3.05
CA SER A 158 -11.09 -1.03 -3.77
C SER A 158 -9.64 -1.53 -3.86
N LEU A 159 -9.29 -2.13 -4.99
CA LEU A 159 -7.98 -2.77 -5.22
C LEU A 159 -7.12 -2.04 -6.26
N ASP A 160 -7.51 -0.85 -6.71
CA ASP A 160 -6.74 -0.04 -7.67
C ASP A 160 -5.41 0.44 -7.05
N ASN A 161 -5.44 0.78 -5.77
CA ASN A 161 -4.24 1.10 -4.99
C ASN A 161 -4.25 0.34 -3.66
N PRO A 162 -3.91 -0.97 -3.65
CA PRO A 162 -4.01 -1.80 -2.45
C PRO A 162 -3.15 -1.28 -1.29
N ALA A 163 -1.98 -0.70 -1.59
CA ALA A 163 -1.06 -0.17 -0.58
C ALA A 163 -1.60 1.10 0.13
N GLY A 164 -2.54 1.80 -0.47
CA GLY A 164 -3.16 3.01 0.11
C GLY A 164 -4.38 2.73 0.99
N VAL A 165 -4.86 1.48 1.04
CA VAL A 165 -6.02 1.13 1.86
C VAL A 165 -5.63 1.02 3.33
N SER A 166 -6.41 1.68 4.19
CA SER A 166 -6.17 1.67 5.64
C SER A 166 -6.17 0.24 6.23
N GLY A 167 -5.22 -0.03 7.12
CA GLY A 167 -5.07 -1.33 7.79
C GLY A 167 -4.45 -2.42 6.92
N VAL A 168 -3.76 -2.06 5.82
CA VAL A 168 -3.07 -3.00 4.97
C VAL A 168 -1.74 -3.45 5.59
N GLU A 169 -1.51 -4.76 5.57
CA GLU A 169 -0.18 -5.34 5.78
C GLU A 169 0.37 -5.79 4.43
N VAL A 170 1.63 -5.43 4.12
CA VAL A 170 2.24 -5.68 2.81
C VAL A 170 3.45 -6.57 2.97
N ALA A 171 3.51 -7.66 2.21
CA ALA A 171 4.67 -8.53 2.16
C ALA A 171 5.10 -8.81 0.71
N SER A 172 6.40 -9.04 0.52
CA SER A 172 6.89 -9.58 -0.74
C SER A 172 6.53 -11.07 -0.83
N TRP A 173 6.12 -11.51 -2.01
CA TRP A 173 5.76 -12.90 -2.22
C TRP A 173 6.39 -13.45 -3.50
N LYS A 174 6.72 -14.74 -3.46
CA LYS A 174 7.14 -15.51 -4.63
C LYS A 174 6.39 -16.83 -4.60
N PRO A 175 5.76 -17.26 -5.71
CA PRO A 175 5.14 -18.57 -5.78
C PRO A 175 6.18 -19.65 -5.44
N PRO A 176 5.94 -20.47 -4.41
CA PRO A 176 6.87 -21.53 -4.04
C PRO A 176 6.88 -22.59 -5.13
N LYS A 177 8.07 -22.93 -5.61
CA LYS A 177 8.25 -23.93 -6.69
C LYS A 177 7.71 -25.29 -6.30
N GLU A 178 7.70 -25.60 -5.03
CA GLU A 178 7.22 -26.85 -4.48
C GLU A 178 5.72 -27.04 -4.68
N ALA A 179 4.93 -25.98 -4.49
CA ALA A 179 3.48 -26.03 -4.67
C ALA A 179 3.07 -26.48 -6.08
N PHE A 180 3.85 -26.13 -7.11
CA PHE A 180 3.55 -26.51 -8.50
C PHE A 180 3.66 -28.02 -8.78
N LYS A 181 4.23 -28.81 -7.86
CA LYS A 181 4.29 -30.28 -8.00
C LYS A 181 2.94 -30.94 -7.73
N TYR A 182 2.06 -30.26 -7.01
CA TYR A 182 0.85 -30.84 -6.44
C TYR A 182 -0.46 -30.40 -7.10
N TYR A 183 -0.40 -29.59 -8.17
CA TYR A 183 -1.57 -29.21 -8.96
C TYR A 183 -1.17 -28.86 -10.40
N LYS A 184 -2.11 -28.91 -11.33
CA LYS A 184 -1.87 -28.49 -12.71
C LYS A 184 -1.99 -26.97 -12.78
N SER A 185 -0.86 -26.29 -12.89
CA SER A 185 -0.84 -24.88 -13.28
C SER A 185 -1.25 -24.78 -14.75
N ALA A 186 -2.04 -23.74 -15.12
CA ALA A 186 -2.45 -23.51 -16.50
C ALA A 186 -1.25 -23.64 -17.46
N SER A 187 -1.41 -24.45 -18.50
CA SER A 187 -0.34 -24.87 -19.41
C SER A 187 0.26 -23.75 -20.27
N GLN A 188 -0.36 -22.57 -20.27
CA GLN A 188 0.16 -21.39 -20.95
C GLN A 188 0.63 -20.35 -19.95
N HIS A 189 1.91 -20.44 -19.59
CA HIS A 189 2.58 -19.32 -18.93
C HIS A 189 2.66 -18.14 -19.92
N GLN A 190 1.73 -17.21 -19.82
CA GLN A 190 1.87 -15.95 -20.53
C GLN A 190 3.15 -15.27 -20.04
N LYS A 191 4.19 -15.32 -20.88
CA LYS A 191 5.43 -14.58 -20.62
C LYS A 191 5.14 -13.11 -20.85
N PHE A 192 4.73 -12.40 -19.79
CA PHE A 192 4.64 -10.96 -19.83
C PHE A 192 6.04 -10.39 -20.12
N LYS A 193 6.21 -9.77 -21.30
CA LYS A 193 7.44 -9.04 -21.62
C LYS A 193 7.57 -7.91 -20.61
N LYS A 194 8.55 -8.00 -19.72
CA LYS A 194 8.89 -6.91 -18.80
C LYS A 194 9.31 -5.71 -19.63
N LYS A 195 8.47 -4.69 -19.74
CA LYS A 195 8.89 -3.39 -20.28
C LYS A 195 9.73 -2.73 -19.22
N VAL A 196 11.03 -2.78 -19.38
CA VAL A 196 11.94 -2.01 -18.52
C VAL A 196 11.68 -0.52 -18.81
N PRO A 197 11.30 0.29 -17.81
CA PRO A 197 11.09 1.71 -18.01
C PRO A 197 12.34 2.35 -18.63
N TRP A 198 12.18 3.20 -19.62
CA TRP A 198 13.30 3.90 -20.28
C TRP A 198 14.19 4.65 -19.27
N ALA A 199 13.62 5.07 -18.13
CA ALA A 199 14.33 5.71 -17.02
C ALA A 199 15.50 4.87 -16.48
N VAL A 200 15.43 3.52 -16.53
CA VAL A 200 16.53 2.63 -16.13
C VAL A 200 17.70 2.78 -17.09
N TRP A 201 17.43 2.86 -18.40
CA TRP A 201 18.44 3.09 -19.42
C TRP A 201 19.05 4.50 -19.31
N ALA A 202 18.22 5.50 -19.01
CA ALA A 202 18.68 6.86 -18.73
C ALA A 202 19.61 6.90 -17.49
N LEU A 203 19.27 6.19 -16.43
CA LEU A 203 20.10 6.09 -15.22
C LEU A 203 21.48 5.45 -15.55
N ILE A 204 21.47 4.35 -16.31
CA ILE A 204 22.73 3.69 -16.74
C ILE A 204 23.58 4.64 -17.58
N ALA A 205 22.96 5.38 -18.50
CA ALA A 205 23.66 6.37 -19.32
C ALA A 205 24.26 7.51 -18.47
N ILE A 206 23.52 8.01 -17.47
CA ILE A 206 24.00 9.05 -16.55
C ILE A 206 25.19 8.55 -15.73
N VAL A 207 25.07 7.35 -15.14
CA VAL A 207 26.17 6.75 -14.36
C VAL A 207 27.41 6.52 -15.23
N GLY A 208 27.24 6.03 -16.48
CA GLY A 208 28.32 5.87 -17.44
C GLY A 208 28.95 7.20 -17.79
N PHE A 209 28.15 8.25 -18.02
CA PHE A 209 28.65 9.60 -18.35
C PHE A 209 29.45 10.22 -17.19
N VAL A 210 28.93 10.10 -15.96
CA VAL A 210 29.61 10.58 -14.74
C VAL A 210 30.92 9.81 -14.54
N GLY A 211 30.91 8.49 -14.69
CA GLY A 211 32.13 7.67 -14.61
C GLY A 211 33.18 8.07 -15.65
N TRP A 212 32.76 8.32 -16.89
CA TRP A 212 33.66 8.78 -17.96
C TRP A 212 34.24 10.16 -17.66
N LYS A 213 33.44 11.10 -17.20
CA LYS A 213 33.92 12.44 -16.79
C LYS A 213 34.87 12.36 -15.60
N SER A 214 34.53 11.55 -14.57
CA SER A 214 35.40 11.34 -13.41
C SER A 214 36.74 10.73 -13.78
N TYR A 215 36.77 9.78 -14.74
CA TYR A 215 38.02 9.22 -15.26
C TYR A 215 38.88 10.26 -16.00
N GLY A 216 38.23 11.14 -16.77
CA GLY A 216 38.92 12.27 -17.45
C GLY A 216 39.57 13.24 -16.44
N ILE A 217 38.86 13.60 -15.38
CA ILE A 217 39.34 14.43 -14.29
C ILE A 217 40.51 13.76 -13.57
N PHE A 218 40.34 12.47 -13.20
CA PHE A 218 41.41 11.70 -12.56
C PHE A 218 42.70 11.66 -13.40
N LYS A 219 42.60 11.49 -14.72
CA LYS A 219 43.75 11.49 -15.63
C LYS A 219 44.43 12.85 -15.72
N VAL A 220 43.67 13.95 -15.59
CA VAL A 220 44.25 15.31 -15.55
C VAL A 220 44.95 15.56 -14.22
N TYR A 221 44.35 15.11 -13.10
CA TYR A 221 44.94 15.22 -11.75
C TYR A 221 46.23 14.39 -11.63
N SER A 222 46.26 13.16 -12.14
CA SER A 222 47.48 12.33 -12.11
C SER A 222 48.62 12.95 -12.87
N LYS A 223 48.34 13.55 -14.06
CA LYS A 223 49.37 14.29 -14.83
C LYS A 223 49.84 15.55 -14.12
N ALA A 224 48.93 16.27 -13.43
CA ALA A 224 49.32 17.48 -12.70
C ALA A 224 50.11 17.16 -11.43
N THR A 225 49.92 15.99 -10.83
CA THR A 225 50.69 15.53 -9.66
C THR A 225 52.11 15.13 -10.08
N ASP A 226 52.27 14.43 -11.21
CA ASP A 226 53.60 14.08 -11.75
C ASP A 226 54.42 15.34 -12.12
N SER A 227 53.79 16.34 -12.71
CA SER A 227 54.47 17.60 -13.06
C SER A 227 54.79 18.48 -11.85
N ARG A 228 54.10 18.34 -10.71
CA ARG A 228 54.44 19.04 -9.46
C ARG A 228 55.63 18.40 -8.76
N ILE A 229 55.75 17.08 -8.78
CA ILE A 229 56.89 16.37 -8.20
C ILE A 229 58.20 16.73 -8.91
N GLU A 230 58.18 16.95 -10.24
CA GLU A 230 59.33 17.43 -10.98
C GLU A 230 59.69 18.94 -10.75
N GLN A 231 58.70 19.76 -10.39
CA GLN A 231 58.90 21.17 -10.08
C GLN A 231 59.29 21.46 -8.62
N GLU A 232 58.96 20.63 -7.66
CA GLU A 232 59.38 20.76 -6.26
C GLU A 232 60.85 20.38 -6.09
N ALA A 233 61.41 19.55 -6.94
CA ALA A 233 62.86 19.23 -6.95
C ALA A 233 63.74 20.40 -7.45
N GLN A 234 63.17 21.47 -8.03
CA GLN A 234 63.91 22.64 -8.54
C GLN A 234 63.67 23.96 -7.80
N LYS A 235 62.85 23.99 -6.76
CA LYS A 235 62.51 25.23 -6.01
C LYS A 235 62.82 25.14 -4.54
N GLU A 236 63.98 24.68 -4.17
CA GLU A 236 64.55 24.95 -2.86
C GLU A 236 65.58 26.09 -2.96
N SER A 237 65.13 27.25 -3.46
CA SER A 237 65.77 28.54 -3.23
C SER A 237 64.89 29.66 -3.80
N VAL A 238 64.27 30.37 -2.97
CA VAL A 238 64.02 31.81 -2.93
C VAL A 238 62.78 32.10 -2.09
N VAL A 239 63.06 32.69 -0.99
CA VAL A 239 62.21 33.22 0.05
C VAL A 239 61.53 34.52 -0.37
N GLN A 240 60.31 34.70 0.16
CA GLN A 240 59.59 35.97 0.52
C GLN A 240 58.86 36.77 -0.58
N THR A 241 57.62 37.05 -0.44
CA THR A 241 57.02 38.23 0.23
C THR A 241 55.66 38.62 -0.40
N MET A 242 54.66 38.76 0.44
CA MET A 242 53.48 39.67 0.45
C MET A 242 52.37 39.57 -0.58
N THR A 243 51.16 39.41 -0.11
CA THR A 243 50.08 40.36 0.24
C THR A 243 48.84 40.37 -0.65
N GLU A 244 47.66 40.15 0.02
CA GLU A 244 46.27 40.64 -0.21
C GLU A 244 45.43 40.20 -1.40
N GLN A 245 44.41 39.45 -1.11
CA GLN A 245 42.90 39.56 -1.15
C GLN A 245 42.24 40.51 -2.19
N PRO A 246 40.91 40.36 -2.52
CA PRO A 246 39.95 39.25 -2.47
C PRO A 246 39.06 39.12 -3.76
N ALA A 247 38.26 38.12 -3.90
CA ALA A 247 36.82 38.17 -4.21
C ALA A 247 36.22 36.81 -4.63
N SER A 248 35.33 36.35 -3.83
CA SER A 248 33.98 35.71 -3.97
C SER A 248 33.65 34.86 -5.19
N SER A 249 33.39 33.61 -4.95
CA SER A 249 32.19 32.89 -5.45
C SER A 249 31.82 31.76 -4.47
N GLU A 250 30.60 31.83 -3.98
CA GLU A 250 30.03 30.95 -2.97
C GLU A 250 29.74 29.57 -3.56
N GLU A 251 30.53 28.59 -3.18
CA GLU A 251 30.13 27.20 -3.15
C GLU A 251 29.82 26.85 -1.70
N MET A 252 28.56 26.46 -1.41
CA MET A 252 28.15 25.98 -0.09
C MET A 252 28.82 24.66 0.23
N PRO A 253 29.68 24.56 1.23
CA PRO A 253 30.28 23.30 1.65
C PRO A 253 29.29 22.51 2.49
N LEU A 254 29.15 21.21 2.21
CA LEU A 254 28.61 20.22 3.12
C LEU A 254 29.35 20.32 4.48
N LYS A 255 28.68 20.81 5.51
CA LYS A 255 29.24 20.87 6.87
C LYS A 255 29.42 19.43 7.40
N ASN A 256 30.65 18.98 7.49
CA ASN A 256 31.01 17.81 8.28
C ASN A 256 30.78 18.08 9.77
N SER A 257 30.46 17.02 10.53
CA SER A 257 30.13 17.04 11.95
C SER A 257 31.16 17.76 12.86
N ASP A 258 32.38 17.94 12.39
CA ASP A 258 33.50 18.48 13.18
C ASP A 258 33.56 20.03 13.22
N ASN A 259 32.67 20.72 12.47
CA ASN A 259 32.65 22.20 12.38
C ASN A 259 31.31 22.83 12.80
N LEU A 260 30.58 22.20 13.73
CA LEU A 260 29.32 22.73 14.23
C LEU A 260 29.58 23.90 15.20
N LYS A 261 28.91 25.01 14.95
CA LYS A 261 28.97 26.21 15.80
C LYS A 261 27.73 26.30 16.71
N PRO A 262 27.81 26.98 17.87
CA PRO A 262 26.64 27.16 18.72
C PRO A 262 25.43 27.78 17.99
N GLU A 263 25.66 28.61 16.99
CA GLU A 263 24.65 29.27 16.15
C GLU A 263 23.84 28.26 15.31
N ASP A 264 24.41 27.09 14.97
CA ASP A 264 23.72 26.05 14.21
C ASP A 264 22.57 25.40 15.02
N PHE A 265 22.56 25.57 16.35
CA PHE A 265 21.55 25.05 17.26
C PHE A 265 20.49 26.07 17.66
N VAL A 266 20.62 27.31 17.22
CA VAL A 266 19.64 28.40 17.51
C VAL A 266 18.64 28.46 16.35
N PRO A 267 17.29 28.41 16.62
CA PRO A 267 16.29 28.55 15.58
C PRO A 267 16.40 29.90 14.86
N THR A 268 16.41 29.90 13.52
CA THR A 268 16.37 31.15 12.71
C THR A 268 15.02 31.85 12.81
N LEU A 269 13.95 31.10 13.12
CA LEU A 269 12.62 31.61 13.46
C LEU A 269 12.33 31.24 14.92
N PRO A 270 12.19 32.21 15.85
CA PRO A 270 12.09 31.94 17.29
C PRO A 270 11.00 31.01 17.72
N GLU A 271 9.86 31.00 16.99
CA GLU A 271 8.69 30.16 17.28
C GLU A 271 8.73 28.78 16.61
N LYS A 272 9.78 28.46 15.82
CA LYS A 272 9.89 27.22 15.04
C LYS A 272 11.21 26.50 15.33
N PRO A 273 11.23 25.57 16.30
CA PRO A 273 12.44 24.80 16.67
C PRO A 273 13.09 24.08 15.48
N GLU A 274 12.25 23.66 14.50
CA GLU A 274 12.69 22.99 13.26
C GLU A 274 13.46 23.91 12.30
N SER A 275 13.48 25.24 12.55
CA SER A 275 14.21 26.21 11.71
C SER A 275 15.71 26.26 12.01
N LYS A 276 16.23 25.44 12.94
CA LYS A 276 17.67 25.39 13.26
C LYS A 276 18.50 25.05 12.03
N PRO A 277 19.62 25.76 11.77
CA PRO A 277 20.49 25.51 10.62
C PRO A 277 21.03 24.09 10.52
N ILE A 278 21.22 23.39 11.65
CA ILE A 278 21.65 21.99 11.68
C ILE A 278 20.73 21.03 10.91
N TYR A 279 19.45 21.40 10.74
CA TYR A 279 18.48 20.57 10.02
C TYR A 279 18.38 20.89 8.52
N ASN A 280 19.13 21.87 7.99
CA ASN A 280 18.99 22.31 6.60
C ASN A 280 19.30 21.21 5.59
N THR A 281 20.21 20.27 5.91
CA THR A 281 20.58 19.15 5.03
C THR A 281 19.62 17.96 5.04
N VAL A 282 18.83 17.79 6.12
CA VAL A 282 17.90 16.67 6.29
C VAL A 282 16.44 17.07 6.13
N ARG A 283 16.15 18.37 6.22
CA ARG A 283 14.80 18.91 6.11
C ARG A 283 14.35 18.93 4.66
N GLN A 284 13.27 18.18 4.37
CA GLN A 284 12.64 18.15 3.05
C GLN A 284 11.22 18.72 3.16
N VAL A 285 10.82 19.53 2.18
CA VAL A 285 9.43 20.01 2.04
C VAL A 285 8.58 18.83 1.58
N LYS A 286 7.66 18.37 2.44
CA LYS A 286 6.74 17.26 2.14
C LYS A 286 5.37 17.75 1.66
N THR A 287 4.94 18.92 2.10
CA THR A 287 3.68 19.54 1.71
C THR A 287 3.88 21.04 1.60
N PHE A 288 3.08 21.71 0.78
CA PHE A 288 3.03 23.16 0.69
C PHE A 288 1.70 23.68 1.25
N GLU A 289 1.72 24.92 1.69
CA GLU A 289 0.60 25.57 2.33
C GLU A 289 -0.52 25.85 1.35
N GLN A 290 -1.75 25.41 1.67
CA GLN A 290 -2.95 25.58 0.85
C GLN A 290 -4.07 26.12 1.72
N ILE A 291 -4.96 26.92 1.14
CA ILE A 291 -6.15 27.40 1.84
C ILE A 291 -7.12 26.23 2.04
N ALA A 292 -7.36 25.84 3.29
CA ALA A 292 -8.36 24.84 3.64
C ALA A 292 -9.76 25.44 3.75
N GLY A 293 -9.87 26.65 4.27
CA GLY A 293 -11.12 27.38 4.42
C GLY A 293 -10.92 28.75 5.04
N CYS A 294 -11.96 29.59 4.97
CA CYS A 294 -12.00 30.92 5.56
C CYS A 294 -13.23 31.05 6.45
N ILE A 295 -13.09 31.75 7.58
CA ILE A 295 -14.15 31.95 8.57
C ILE A 295 -14.33 33.45 8.78
N ASP A 296 -15.57 33.95 8.57
CA ASP A 296 -15.95 35.31 8.94
C ASP A 296 -16.69 35.28 10.29
N GLY A 297 -16.09 35.87 11.31
CA GLY A 297 -16.65 35.92 12.66
C GLY A 297 -17.69 37.03 12.88
N GLY A 298 -18.14 37.68 11.83
CA GLY A 298 -19.12 38.79 11.90
C GLY A 298 -18.58 40.04 12.61
N LYS A 299 -18.60 40.05 13.94
CA LYS A 299 -18.01 41.10 14.75
C LYS A 299 -16.48 40.97 14.93
N SER A 300 -15.97 39.77 14.73
CA SER A 300 -14.54 39.48 14.67
C SER A 300 -14.06 39.45 13.23
N ASP A 301 -12.76 39.64 13.03
CA ASP A 301 -12.16 39.69 11.69
C ASP A 301 -12.27 38.38 10.95
N CYS A 302 -12.36 38.47 9.61
CA CYS A 302 -12.30 37.30 8.70
C CYS A 302 -10.87 36.77 8.61
N THR A 303 -10.70 35.45 8.79
CA THR A 303 -9.39 34.78 8.77
C THR A 303 -9.48 33.48 7.93
N CYS A 304 -8.50 33.28 7.04
CA CYS A 304 -8.33 32.03 6.31
C CYS A 304 -7.28 31.15 6.98
N TYR A 305 -7.48 29.84 6.89
CA TYR A 305 -6.61 28.84 7.51
C TYR A 305 -6.04 27.90 6.47
N SER A 306 -4.80 27.46 6.70
CA SER A 306 -4.12 26.46 5.88
C SER A 306 -4.65 25.06 6.13
N ASN A 307 -4.24 24.10 5.29
CA ASN A 307 -4.51 22.67 5.46
C ASN A 307 -3.92 22.08 6.76
N GLN A 308 -3.04 22.81 7.45
CA GLN A 308 -2.49 22.44 8.76
C GLN A 308 -3.14 23.23 9.91
N GLY A 309 -4.18 24.01 9.64
CA GLY A 309 -4.88 24.80 10.65
C GLY A 309 -4.16 26.10 11.07
N THR A 310 -3.10 26.50 10.36
CA THR A 310 -2.40 27.79 10.64
C THR A 310 -3.12 28.96 9.98
N PRO A 311 -3.26 30.12 10.66
CA PRO A 311 -3.86 31.31 10.07
C PRO A 311 -2.94 31.92 9.00
N LEU A 312 -3.49 32.15 7.82
CA LEU A 312 -2.79 32.71 6.66
C LEU A 312 -2.83 34.24 6.72
N LYS A 313 -1.71 34.85 7.12
CA LYS A 313 -1.59 36.29 7.30
C LYS A 313 -1.47 37.08 5.98
N GLU A 314 -1.09 36.40 4.90
CA GLU A 314 -0.95 36.97 3.56
C GLU A 314 -2.31 37.27 2.90
N ILE A 315 -3.39 36.64 3.37
CA ILE A 315 -4.72 36.85 2.84
C ILE A 315 -5.37 38.05 3.55
N THR A 316 -5.65 39.08 2.77
CA THR A 316 -6.28 40.28 3.32
C THR A 316 -7.71 40.02 3.78
N LYS A 317 -8.22 40.81 4.74
CA LYS A 317 -9.60 40.71 5.23
C LYS A 317 -10.65 40.83 4.12
N ILE A 318 -10.38 41.63 3.08
CA ILE A 318 -11.26 41.82 1.93
C ILE A 318 -11.33 40.52 1.11
N MET A 319 -10.18 39.95 0.79
CA MET A 319 -10.12 38.65 0.08
C MET A 319 -10.73 37.51 0.88
N CYS A 320 -10.51 37.50 2.20
CA CYS A 320 -11.13 36.50 3.07
C CYS A 320 -12.67 36.54 2.99
N LYS A 321 -13.28 37.74 3.08
CA LYS A 321 -14.75 37.91 2.95
C LYS A 321 -15.25 37.52 1.56
N GLU A 322 -14.47 37.79 0.52
CA GLU A 322 -14.78 37.35 -0.83
C GLU A 322 -14.79 35.83 -0.96
N TYR A 323 -13.79 35.15 -0.36
CA TYR A 323 -13.72 33.69 -0.34
C TYR A 323 -14.86 33.03 0.45
N VAL A 324 -15.29 33.65 1.53
CA VAL A 324 -16.46 33.19 2.30
C VAL A 324 -17.73 33.32 1.48
N LYS A 325 -17.89 34.42 0.70
CA LYS A 325 -19.08 34.71 -0.09
C LYS A 325 -19.14 33.93 -1.41
N ASN A 326 -18.02 33.82 -2.11
CA ASN A 326 -17.96 33.33 -3.49
C ASN A 326 -17.30 31.96 -3.62
N GLY A 327 -16.78 31.40 -2.51
CA GLY A 327 -15.99 30.17 -2.49
C GLY A 327 -14.49 30.41 -2.74
N LEU A 328 -13.70 29.38 -2.47
CA LEU A 328 -12.26 29.42 -2.68
C LEU A 328 -11.91 29.35 -4.16
N PRO A 329 -10.81 29.99 -4.59
CA PRO A 329 -10.33 29.92 -5.97
C PRO A 329 -9.97 28.47 -6.35
N PHE A 330 -10.07 28.18 -7.65
CA PHE A 330 -9.69 26.87 -8.17
C PHE A 330 -8.22 26.55 -7.83
N ASN A 331 -8.00 25.40 -7.21
CA ASN A 331 -6.66 24.91 -6.90
C ASN A 331 -6.30 23.73 -7.81
N PRO A 332 -5.39 23.91 -8.80
CA PRO A 332 -5.00 22.87 -9.74
C PRO A 332 -4.17 21.74 -9.10
N TYR A 333 -3.71 21.90 -7.85
CA TYR A 333 -2.91 20.93 -7.13
C TYR A 333 -3.72 20.10 -6.13
N LYS A 334 -5.05 20.25 -6.12
CA LYS A 334 -5.94 19.49 -5.25
C LYS A 334 -6.44 18.26 -6.00
N ASP A 335 -6.23 17.04 -5.43
CA ASP A 335 -6.73 15.80 -5.99
C ASP A 335 -8.27 15.78 -6.02
N GLU A 336 -8.86 15.30 -7.11
CA GLU A 336 -10.33 15.22 -7.28
C GLU A 336 -11.00 14.34 -6.21
N GLN A 337 -10.31 13.33 -5.69
CA GLN A 337 -10.83 12.46 -4.63
C GLN A 337 -11.14 13.20 -3.33
N GLN A 338 -10.37 14.23 -2.98
CA GLN A 338 -10.64 15.07 -1.80
C GLN A 338 -11.88 15.94 -1.97
N ARG A 339 -12.27 16.25 -3.21
CA ARG A 339 -13.45 17.07 -3.51
C ARG A 339 -14.74 16.28 -3.27
N THR A 340 -14.75 15.00 -3.59
CA THR A 340 -15.93 14.12 -3.42
C THR A 340 -16.25 13.87 -1.96
N GLU A 341 -15.23 13.64 -1.11
CA GLU A 341 -15.42 13.44 0.32
C GLU A 341 -15.93 14.69 1.05
N GLN A 342 -15.49 15.90 0.64
CA GLN A 342 -15.97 17.15 1.24
C GLN A 342 -17.41 17.47 0.84
N VAL A 343 -17.82 17.14 -0.38
CA VAL A 343 -19.21 17.33 -0.85
C VAL A 343 -20.15 16.34 -0.15
N GLU A 344 -19.74 15.09 0.07
CA GLU A 344 -20.54 14.12 0.83
C GLU A 344 -20.64 14.46 2.32
N GLN A 345 -19.60 15.01 2.93
CA GLN A 345 -19.64 15.45 4.33
C GLN A 345 -20.51 16.71 4.52
N SER A 346 -20.48 17.66 3.59
CA SER A 346 -21.35 18.84 3.64
C SER A 346 -22.82 18.48 3.38
N ALA A 347 -23.11 17.53 2.48
CA ALA A 347 -24.47 17.05 2.21
C ALA A 347 -25.06 16.22 3.38
N LYS A 348 -24.23 15.64 4.24
CA LYS A 348 -24.69 14.95 5.46
C LYS A 348 -24.93 15.88 6.64
N ALA A 349 -24.32 17.07 6.65
CA ALA A 349 -24.54 18.07 7.71
C ALA A 349 -25.84 18.86 7.58
N ASP A 350 -26.45 18.87 6.41
CA ASP A 350 -27.66 19.67 6.10
C ASP A 350 -28.99 18.91 6.25
N LYS A 351 -29.00 17.71 6.86
CA LYS A 351 -30.26 17.03 7.21
C LYS A 351 -30.69 17.43 8.63
N PRO A 352 -31.80 18.17 8.80
CA PRO A 352 -32.32 18.47 10.13
C PRO A 352 -32.74 17.17 10.81
N GLN A 353 -32.17 16.86 11.97
CA GLN A 353 -32.62 15.79 12.85
C GLN A 353 -33.98 16.20 13.42
N VAL A 354 -35.05 15.60 12.92
CA VAL A 354 -36.36 15.70 13.52
C VAL A 354 -36.37 14.84 14.80
N LEU A 355 -36.28 15.51 15.95
CA LEU A 355 -36.49 14.91 17.27
C LEU A 355 -37.99 14.62 17.42
N VAL A 356 -38.39 13.37 17.23
CA VAL A 356 -39.77 12.92 17.59
C VAL A 356 -39.79 12.68 19.07
N ILE A 357 -40.33 13.64 19.83
CA ILE A 357 -40.69 13.45 21.23
C ILE A 357 -42.02 12.70 21.26
N GLY A 358 -41.95 11.39 21.47
CA GLY A 358 -43.15 10.55 21.72
C GLY A 358 -43.67 10.76 23.13
N GLY A 359 -44.76 11.51 23.28
CA GLY A 359 -45.59 11.47 24.49
C GLY A 359 -46.55 10.31 24.41
N LYS A 360 -46.60 9.48 25.46
CA LYS A 360 -47.66 8.53 25.71
C LYS A 360 -48.86 9.23 26.42
N PRO A 361 -50.08 8.82 26.14
CA PRO A 361 -51.14 8.91 27.13
C PRO A 361 -51.07 7.76 28.14
#